data_f2cefdf1038a345b4c0e4d28d0396533
#
_entry.id   f2cefdf1038a345b4c0e4d28d0396533
#
_cell.length_a   1.000
_cell.length_b   1.000
_cell.length_c   1.000
_cell.angle_alpha   90.00
_cell.angle_beta   90.00
_cell.angle_gamma   90.00
#
_symmetry.space_group_name_H-M   'P 1'
#
loop_
_entity.id
_entity.type
_entity.pdbx_description
1 polymer ?
#
loop_
_entity_poly.entity_id
_entity_poly.type
_entity_poly.pdbx_seq_one_letter_code
_entity_poly.pdbx_strand_id
1 'polypeptide(L)'
;MLFRSDWHSRYVLSWELSITMDTEFCVSALERALRCHGTPYIFNTDQGAQYTSHEFTTVLKDKDIKISMDGKGRCMDNIFIERLWRSVKYEEIYVNEFQSVEQLRKSLKRYFDFYNNERPHQSFDGQTPAEIYYGKNQLGLVG
;
A
#
# COMPACT_ATOMS: atom_id res chain seq x y z
N MET A 1 0.15 8.73 -7.44
CA MET A 1 0.88 7.90 -6.47
C MET A 1 0.02 6.73 -6.05
N LEU A 2 0.60 5.55 -5.93
CA LEU A 2 -0.09 4.31 -5.64
C LEU A 2 0.57 3.63 -4.44
N PHE A 3 -0.24 3.10 -3.53
CA PHE A 3 0.24 2.32 -2.38
C PHE A 3 -0.34 0.92 -2.37
N ARG A 4 0.39 0.01 -1.73
CA ARG A 4 -0.11 -1.29 -1.29
C ARG A 4 0.26 -1.45 0.18
N SER A 5 -0.71 -1.81 1.00
CA SER A 5 -0.48 -1.96 2.43
C SER A 5 -1.13 -3.23 2.97
N ASP A 6 -0.59 -3.74 4.08
CA ASP A 6 -1.21 -4.81 4.84
C ASP A 6 -2.27 -4.22 5.77
N TRP A 7 -3.49 -4.71 5.67
CA TRP A 7 -4.61 -4.16 6.45
C TRP A 7 -4.43 -4.32 7.97
N HIS A 8 -3.87 -5.44 8.38
CA HIS A 8 -3.70 -5.71 9.81
C HIS A 8 -2.68 -4.79 10.45
N SER A 9 -1.50 -4.69 9.84
CA SER A 9 -0.37 -3.93 10.40
C SER A 9 -0.29 -2.49 9.91
N ARG A 10 -0.98 -2.16 8.84
CA ARG A 10 -0.85 -0.87 8.12
C ARG A 10 0.52 -0.68 7.47
N TYR A 11 1.34 -1.75 7.41
CA TYR A 11 2.65 -1.69 6.78
C TYR A 11 2.52 -1.42 5.29
N VAL A 12 3.25 -0.43 4.79
CA VAL A 12 3.25 -0.09 3.37
C VAL A 12 4.20 -1.04 2.65
N LEU A 13 3.65 -1.99 1.91
CA LEU A 13 4.40 -3.03 1.21
C LEU A 13 5.12 -2.49 -0.02
N SER A 14 4.47 -1.62 -0.76
CA SER A 14 5.07 -0.95 -1.90
C SER A 14 4.35 0.36 -2.20
N TRP A 15 5.05 1.25 -2.87
CA TRP A 15 4.51 2.50 -3.38
C TRP A 15 5.17 2.86 -4.69
N GLU A 16 4.45 3.57 -5.54
CA GLU A 16 4.96 4.02 -6.83
C GLU A 16 4.47 5.45 -7.10
N LEU A 17 5.34 6.23 -7.72
CA LEU A 17 5.04 7.60 -8.12
C LEU A 17 5.04 7.70 -9.63
N SER A 18 3.91 8.13 -10.20
CA SER A 18 3.77 8.33 -11.64
C SER A 18 2.85 9.52 -11.91
N ILE A 19 3.04 10.17 -13.03
CA ILE A 19 2.15 11.24 -13.49
C ILE A 19 0.89 10.67 -14.17
N THR A 20 0.91 9.38 -14.54
CA THR A 20 -0.24 8.68 -15.10
C THR A 20 -0.53 7.43 -14.28
N MET A 21 -1.80 7.08 -14.16
CA MET A 21 -2.24 5.91 -13.43
C MET A 21 -2.69 4.83 -14.43
N ASP A 22 -1.76 4.34 -15.23
CA ASP A 22 -2.05 3.32 -16.24
C ASP A 22 -1.97 1.90 -15.64
N THR A 23 -2.43 0.91 -16.41
CA THR A 23 -2.46 -0.48 -16.00
C THR A 23 -1.04 -1.02 -15.76
N GLU A 24 -0.09 -0.70 -16.62
CA GLU A 24 1.29 -1.15 -16.49
C GLU A 24 1.92 -0.68 -15.19
N PHE A 25 1.69 0.57 -14.81
CA PHE A 25 2.14 1.14 -13.55
C PHE A 25 1.57 0.37 -12.36
N CYS A 26 0.27 0.07 -12.38
CA CYS A 26 -0.39 -0.67 -11.32
C CYS A 26 0.10 -2.11 -11.22
N VAL A 27 0.34 -2.77 -12.35
CA VAL A 27 0.89 -4.13 -12.41
C VAL A 27 2.30 -4.16 -11.85
N SER A 28 3.15 -3.21 -12.20
CA SER A 28 4.52 -3.12 -11.68
C SER A 28 4.55 -2.99 -10.16
N ALA A 29 3.69 -2.14 -9.61
CA ALA A 29 3.58 -1.96 -8.16
C ALA A 29 3.13 -3.26 -7.47
N LEU A 30 2.16 -3.95 -8.05
CA LEU A 30 1.67 -5.22 -7.53
C LEU A 30 2.76 -6.29 -7.55
N GLU A 31 3.43 -6.49 -8.68
CA GLU A 31 4.48 -7.49 -8.82
C GLU A 31 5.64 -7.24 -7.86
N ARG A 32 6.00 -5.97 -7.64
CA ARG A 32 7.03 -5.59 -6.68
C ARG A 32 6.64 -5.98 -5.26
N ALA A 33 5.40 -5.72 -4.87
CA ALA A 33 4.91 -6.10 -3.54
C ALA A 33 4.92 -7.62 -3.36
N LEU A 34 4.45 -8.37 -4.35
CA LEU A 34 4.42 -9.83 -4.30
C LEU A 34 5.82 -10.44 -4.23
N ARG A 35 6.76 -9.87 -4.98
CA ARG A 35 8.15 -10.36 -4.98
C ARG A 35 8.85 -10.10 -3.65
N CYS A 36 8.60 -8.95 -3.04
CA CYS A 36 9.28 -8.54 -1.80
C CYS A 36 8.66 -9.13 -0.54
N HIS A 37 7.36 -9.37 -0.55
CA HIS A 37 6.60 -9.71 0.66
C HIS A 37 5.80 -11.02 0.57
N GLY A 38 5.88 -11.73 -0.56
CA GLY A 38 5.13 -12.96 -0.76
C GLY A 38 3.68 -12.71 -1.18
N THR A 39 2.89 -13.78 -1.24
CA THR A 39 1.51 -13.73 -1.73
C THR A 39 0.52 -13.69 -0.57
N PRO A 40 -0.42 -12.73 -0.57
CA PRO A 40 -1.51 -12.74 0.41
C PRO A 40 -2.57 -13.76 0.04
N TYR A 41 -3.43 -14.10 0.98
CA TYR A 41 -4.59 -14.95 0.71
C TYR A 41 -5.65 -14.20 -0.10
N ILE A 42 -5.89 -12.93 0.26
CA ILE A 42 -6.86 -12.07 -0.40
C ILE A 42 -6.20 -10.73 -0.74
N PHE A 43 -6.45 -10.26 -1.94
CA PHE A 43 -6.05 -8.91 -2.37
C PHE A 43 -7.33 -8.09 -2.57
N ASN A 44 -7.43 -6.98 -1.84
CA ASN A 44 -8.58 -6.08 -1.95
C ASN A 44 -8.23 -4.86 -2.80
N THR A 45 -9.15 -4.43 -3.64
CA THR A 45 -9.00 -3.26 -4.50
C THR A 45 -10.35 -2.61 -4.75
N ASP A 46 -10.35 -1.38 -5.27
CA ASP A 46 -11.56 -0.76 -5.75
C ASP A 46 -11.91 -1.26 -7.17
N GLN A 47 -12.98 -0.73 -7.76
CA GLN A 47 -13.45 -1.13 -9.08
C GLN A 47 -12.87 -0.26 -10.20
N GLY A 48 -11.73 0.39 -9.98
CA GLY A 48 -11.06 1.18 -11.00
C GLY A 48 -10.70 0.33 -12.23
N ALA A 49 -10.69 0.97 -13.40
CA ALA A 49 -10.43 0.28 -14.66
C ALA A 49 -9.08 -0.45 -14.66
N GLN A 50 -8.05 0.11 -14.02
CA GLN A 50 -6.73 -0.49 -13.93
C GLN A 50 -6.77 -1.82 -13.18
N TYR A 51 -7.61 -1.92 -12.13
CA TYR A 51 -7.69 -3.08 -11.24
C TYR A 51 -8.61 -4.18 -11.74
N THR A 52 -9.49 -3.83 -12.68
CA THR A 52 -10.36 -4.81 -13.36
C THR A 52 -9.78 -5.29 -14.68
N SER A 53 -8.64 -4.74 -15.11
CA SER A 53 -7.99 -5.13 -16.35
C SER A 53 -7.54 -6.58 -16.34
N HIS A 54 -7.46 -7.18 -17.52
CA HIS A 54 -7.02 -8.55 -17.67
C HIS A 54 -5.58 -8.72 -17.16
N GLU A 55 -4.70 -7.78 -17.46
CA GLU A 55 -3.30 -7.83 -17.08
C GLU A 55 -3.14 -7.83 -15.55
N PHE A 56 -3.88 -6.97 -14.86
CA PHE A 56 -3.80 -6.87 -13.40
C PHE A 56 -4.37 -8.11 -12.72
N THR A 57 -5.56 -8.54 -13.13
CA THR A 57 -6.22 -9.69 -12.52
C THR A 57 -5.49 -11.00 -12.81
N THR A 58 -4.85 -11.13 -13.96
CA THR A 58 -4.07 -12.33 -14.32
C THR A 58 -2.90 -12.53 -13.36
N VAL A 59 -2.20 -11.47 -12.96
CA VAL A 59 -1.11 -11.58 -11.99
C VAL A 59 -1.60 -12.20 -10.68
N LEU A 60 -2.76 -11.78 -10.21
CA LEU A 60 -3.34 -12.31 -8.98
C LEU A 60 -3.83 -13.75 -9.13
N LYS A 61 -4.50 -14.05 -10.24
CA LYS A 61 -5.03 -15.39 -10.51
C LYS A 61 -3.94 -16.42 -10.68
N ASP A 62 -2.84 -16.07 -11.36
CA ASP A 62 -1.72 -16.96 -11.57
C ASP A 62 -1.04 -17.39 -10.27
N LYS A 63 -1.21 -16.61 -9.21
CA LYS A 63 -0.65 -16.89 -7.89
C LYS A 63 -1.69 -17.40 -6.89
N ASP A 64 -2.88 -17.77 -7.38
CA ASP A 64 -4.00 -18.24 -6.56
C ASP A 64 -4.43 -17.27 -5.46
N ILE A 65 -4.31 -15.98 -5.73
CA ILE A 65 -4.73 -14.93 -4.79
C ILE A 65 -6.21 -14.62 -5.06
N LYS A 66 -7.03 -14.66 -4.00
CA LYS A 66 -8.43 -14.27 -4.10
C LYS A 66 -8.54 -12.76 -4.26
N ILE A 67 -9.42 -12.34 -5.15
CA ILE A 67 -9.64 -10.92 -5.44
C ILE A 67 -10.93 -10.49 -4.75
N SER A 68 -10.83 -9.47 -3.91
CA SER A 68 -11.97 -8.81 -3.28
C SER A 68 -12.05 -7.39 -3.83
N MET A 69 -13.22 -6.99 -4.29
CA MET A 69 -13.44 -5.64 -4.79
C MET A 69 -14.42 -4.90 -3.91
N ASP A 70 -14.11 -3.64 -3.63
CA ASP A 70 -14.99 -2.78 -2.84
C ASP A 70 -16.31 -2.59 -3.58
N GLY A 71 -17.41 -2.75 -2.87
CA GLY A 71 -18.72 -2.48 -3.41
C GLY A 71 -18.95 -0.99 -3.62
N LYS A 72 -19.78 -0.65 -4.58
CA LYS A 72 -20.15 0.73 -4.86
C LYS A 72 -20.78 1.36 -3.61
N GLY A 73 -20.23 2.50 -3.19
CA GLY A 73 -20.71 3.21 -2.01
C GLY A 73 -20.17 2.70 -0.67
N ARG A 74 -19.25 1.74 -0.67
CA ARG A 74 -18.64 1.19 0.54
C ARG A 74 -17.31 1.87 0.86
N CYS A 75 -17.37 3.07 1.42
CA CYS A 75 -16.16 3.82 1.78
C CYS A 75 -15.35 3.15 2.91
N MET A 76 -15.98 2.31 3.74
CA MET A 76 -15.29 1.63 4.85
C MET A 76 -14.24 0.64 4.37
N ASP A 77 -14.41 0.06 3.18
CA ASP A 77 -13.48 -0.93 2.64
C ASP A 77 -12.09 -0.33 2.34
N ASN A 78 -12.03 0.98 2.07
CA ASN A 78 -10.79 1.69 1.75
C ASN A 78 -10.32 2.66 2.84
N ILE A 79 -10.90 2.58 4.04
CA ILE A 79 -10.64 3.58 5.09
C ILE A 79 -9.16 3.66 5.48
N PHE A 80 -8.43 2.54 5.46
CA PHE A 80 -7.01 2.52 5.83
C PHE A 80 -6.13 3.18 4.77
N ILE A 81 -6.47 2.99 3.51
CA ILE A 81 -5.76 3.65 2.40
C ILE A 81 -6.07 5.15 2.41
N GLU A 82 -7.30 5.55 2.67
CA GLU A 82 -7.67 6.96 2.77
C GLU A 82 -6.94 7.64 3.93
N ARG A 83 -6.82 6.99 5.08
CA ARG A 83 -6.05 7.50 6.22
C ARG A 83 -4.57 7.63 5.89
N LEU A 84 -4.00 6.67 5.18
CA LEU A 84 -2.61 6.75 4.73
C LEU A 84 -2.42 7.92 3.78
N TRP A 85 -3.29 8.10 2.81
CA TRP A 85 -3.27 9.23 1.90
C TRP A 85 -3.28 10.57 2.65
N ARG A 86 -4.16 10.66 3.62
CA ARG A 86 -4.27 11.87 4.43
C ARG A 86 -2.98 12.14 5.20
N SER A 87 -2.41 11.13 5.82
CA SER A 87 -1.15 11.26 6.56
C SER A 87 -0.02 11.71 5.64
N VAL A 88 0.12 11.10 4.47
CA VAL A 88 1.15 11.48 3.50
C VAL A 88 0.99 12.93 3.05
N LYS A 89 -0.23 13.34 2.73
CA LYS A 89 -0.49 14.71 2.27
C LYS A 89 -0.17 15.75 3.34
N TYR A 90 -0.67 15.56 4.56
CA TYR A 90 -0.56 16.57 5.61
C TYR A 90 0.78 16.54 6.34
N GLU A 91 1.40 15.37 6.48
CA GLU A 91 2.67 15.24 7.19
C GLU A 91 3.88 15.45 6.29
N GLU A 92 3.77 15.26 4.99
CA GLU A 92 4.92 15.33 4.08
C GLU A 92 4.71 16.26 2.88
N ILE A 93 3.65 16.07 2.09
CA ILE A 93 3.53 16.77 0.81
C ILE A 93 3.24 18.26 1.00
N TYR A 94 2.29 18.61 1.87
CA TYR A 94 1.85 20.00 2.03
C TYR A 94 2.82 20.85 2.88
N VAL A 95 3.67 20.23 3.70
CA VAL A 95 4.61 20.95 4.56
C VAL A 95 5.95 21.23 3.88
N ASN A 96 6.19 20.64 2.71
CA ASN A 96 7.44 20.80 1.97
C ASN A 96 7.17 21.33 0.56
N GLU A 97 8.15 22.03 0.00
CA GLU A 97 8.12 22.46 -1.39
C GLU A 97 9.06 21.57 -2.19
N PHE A 98 8.57 21.06 -3.33
CA PHE A 98 9.35 20.18 -4.19
C PHE A 98 9.57 20.86 -5.54
N GLN A 99 10.82 20.91 -6.00
CA GLN A 99 11.19 21.48 -7.28
C GLN A 99 11.25 20.46 -8.40
N SER A 100 11.20 19.17 -8.07
CA SER A 100 11.23 18.10 -9.07
C SER A 100 10.54 16.85 -8.54
N VAL A 101 10.16 15.97 -9.47
CA VAL A 101 9.57 14.66 -9.14
C VAL A 101 10.60 13.80 -8.37
N GLU A 102 11.88 13.94 -8.69
CA GLU A 102 12.93 13.19 -8.02
C GLU A 102 13.06 13.58 -6.55
N GLN A 103 12.99 14.89 -6.24
CA GLN A 103 12.97 15.36 -4.85
C GLN A 103 11.79 14.81 -4.09
N LEU A 104 10.61 14.82 -4.69
CA LEU A 104 9.40 14.25 -4.10
C LEU A 104 9.57 12.75 -3.85
N ARG A 105 10.14 12.02 -4.79
CA ARG A 105 10.38 10.58 -4.65
C ARG A 105 11.30 10.26 -3.47
N LYS A 106 12.38 10.99 -3.32
CA LYS A 106 13.32 10.83 -2.20
C LYS A 106 12.66 11.14 -0.87
N SER A 107 11.85 12.19 -0.82
CA SER A 107 11.12 12.58 0.38
C SER A 107 10.09 11.52 0.77
N LEU A 108 9.35 10.99 -0.18
CA LEU A 108 8.37 9.94 0.05
C LEU A 108 9.03 8.64 0.52
N LYS A 109 10.19 8.28 -0.02
CA LYS A 109 10.93 7.12 0.44
C LYS A 109 11.27 7.24 1.92
N ARG A 110 11.79 8.38 2.34
CA ARG A 110 12.09 8.65 3.75
C ARG A 110 10.82 8.62 4.61
N TYR A 111 9.73 9.18 4.09
CA TYR A 111 8.44 9.20 4.81
C TYR A 111 7.90 7.78 5.02
N PHE A 112 7.91 6.93 4.01
CA PHE A 112 7.40 5.57 4.15
C PHE A 112 8.30 4.70 5.03
N ASP A 113 9.60 4.91 5.01
CA ASP A 113 10.51 4.27 5.97
C ASP A 113 10.18 4.70 7.40
N PHE A 114 9.93 5.97 7.62
CA PHE A 114 9.47 6.50 8.91
C PHE A 114 8.11 5.92 9.31
N TYR A 115 7.15 5.94 8.39
CA TYR A 115 5.79 5.44 8.63
C TYR A 115 5.79 3.98 9.06
N ASN A 116 6.55 3.16 8.36
CA ASN A 116 6.61 1.72 8.64
C ASN A 116 7.37 1.39 9.92
N ASN A 117 8.48 2.08 10.19
CA ASN A 117 9.45 1.64 11.18
C ASN A 117 9.52 2.52 12.44
N GLU A 118 9.03 3.75 12.38
CA GLU A 118 9.20 4.71 13.47
C GLU A 118 7.92 5.36 13.94
N ARG A 119 6.90 5.46 13.07
CA ARG A 119 5.65 6.15 13.41
C ARG A 119 4.73 5.25 14.22
N PRO A 120 4.51 5.55 15.51
CA PRO A 120 3.61 4.74 16.34
C PRO A 120 2.15 4.99 15.97
N HIS A 121 1.32 3.97 16.14
CA HIS A 121 -0.13 4.03 15.91
C HIS A 121 -0.88 3.82 17.22
N GLN A 122 -1.85 4.68 17.51
CA GLN A 122 -2.67 4.56 18.72
C GLN A 122 -3.46 3.24 18.74
N SER A 123 -3.95 2.80 17.59
CA SER A 123 -4.69 1.53 17.48
C SER A 123 -3.83 0.30 17.75
N PHE A 124 -2.51 0.45 17.83
CA PHE A 124 -1.57 -0.64 18.11
C PHE A 124 -0.79 -0.41 19.41
N ASP A 125 -1.36 0.33 20.36
CA ASP A 125 -0.73 0.65 21.65
C ASP A 125 0.66 1.29 21.47
N GLY A 126 0.82 2.14 20.45
CA GLY A 126 2.06 2.82 20.16
C GLY A 126 3.09 2.02 19.36
N GLN A 127 2.75 0.82 18.93
CA GLN A 127 3.63 0.04 18.06
C GLN A 127 3.62 0.57 16.62
N THR A 128 4.71 0.34 15.91
CA THR A 128 4.83 0.73 14.49
C THR A 128 4.23 -0.34 13.58
N PRO A 129 3.88 0.02 12.34
CA PRO A 129 3.46 -0.99 11.37
C PRO A 129 4.46 -2.12 11.17
N ALA A 130 5.77 -1.82 11.15
CA ALA A 130 6.80 -2.84 11.00
C ALA A 130 6.82 -3.80 12.18
N GLU A 131 6.67 -3.33 13.40
CA GLU A 131 6.64 -4.20 14.59
C GLU A 131 5.48 -5.19 14.53
N ILE A 132 4.31 -4.74 14.09
CA ILE A 132 3.14 -5.60 13.94
C ILE A 132 3.33 -6.58 12.77
N TYR A 133 3.80 -6.08 11.63
CA TYR A 133 3.95 -6.89 10.42
C TYR A 133 4.99 -8.01 10.60
N TYR A 134 6.18 -7.66 11.06
CA TYR A 134 7.26 -8.63 11.26
C TYR A 134 7.06 -9.48 12.50
N GLY A 135 6.44 -8.95 13.54
CA GLY A 135 6.07 -9.71 14.72
C GLY A 135 5.14 -10.87 14.39
N LYS A 136 4.14 -10.64 13.53
CA LYS A 136 3.23 -11.66 13.02
C LYS A 136 3.99 -12.77 12.29
N ASN A 137 4.92 -12.38 11.41
CA ASN A 137 5.71 -13.33 10.64
C ASN A 137 6.68 -14.13 11.53
N GLN A 138 7.28 -13.49 12.53
CA GLN A 138 8.19 -14.15 13.47
C GLN A 138 7.47 -15.20 14.32
N LEU A 139 6.20 -14.99 14.63
CA LEU A 139 5.41 -15.93 15.40
C LEU A 139 4.81 -17.05 14.53
N GLY A 140 5.13 -17.09 13.26
CA GLY A 140 4.57 -18.06 12.33
C GLY A 140 3.11 -17.85 12.00
N LEU A 141 2.55 -16.70 12.36
CA LEU A 141 1.18 -16.31 12.05
C LEU A 141 1.13 -15.74 10.63
N VAL A 142 1.32 -16.61 9.66
CA VAL A 142 1.24 -16.22 8.24
C VAL A 142 -0.22 -15.96 7.90
N GLY A 143 -0.53 -14.73 7.63
CA GLY A 143 -1.86 -14.35 7.22
C GLY A 143 -2.02 -14.33 5.72
#